data_a1b722a436d65a8243acf579d90d1763
#
_entry.id   a1b722a436d65a8243acf579d90d1763
#
_cell.length_a   1.000
_cell.length_b   1.000
_cell.length_c   1.000
_cell.angle_alpha   90.00
_cell.angle_beta   90.00
_cell.angle_gamma   90.00
#
_symmetry.space_group_name_H-M   'P 1'
#
loop_
_entity.id
_entity.type
_entity.pdbx_description
1 polymer ?
#
loop_
_entity_poly.entity_id
_entity_poly.type
_entity_poly.pdbx_seq_one_letter_code
_entity_poly.pdbx_strand_id
1 'polypeptide(L)'
;MNEKYKHFPACHVVFPPKCEERRAAFYLAAEEYVAETFNEGNYIFTWQLSPTCVFGRNQIPHSELDINFCNQNGIDLCRRKSGGGTIFADRNNIMISLITPACDVESLFAEYAEMVSSGLRKLGAPTMVSGRNDIILEDGRKVCGNAFYHQANRNIVHGTMLYGTDVEKMIGALTPDKAKLESKGVVSVKSRIGELKEYLPFDVTTLRSRLITMLTDKSLELSEEDIKSIEELEQTYY
;
A
#
# COMPACT_ATOMS: atom_id res chain seq x y z
N MET A 1 -21.47 18.71 -2.36
CA MET A 1 -20.66 17.59 -2.91
C MET A 1 -19.76 18.23 -3.97
N ASN A 2 -18.47 18.34 -3.68
CA ASN A 2 -17.56 19.04 -4.58
C ASN A 2 -17.31 18.17 -5.82
N GLU A 3 -17.77 18.61 -6.98
CA GLU A 3 -17.56 17.98 -8.30
C GLU A 3 -16.09 17.97 -8.78
N LYS A 4 -15.17 18.28 -7.88
CA LYS A 4 -13.76 18.49 -8.21
C LYS A 4 -12.93 17.21 -8.34
N TYR A 5 -13.45 16.07 -7.86
CA TYR A 5 -12.77 14.78 -7.96
C TYR A 5 -13.54 13.89 -8.94
N LYS A 6 -13.25 14.04 -10.23
CA LYS A 6 -13.67 13.07 -11.23
C LYS A 6 -13.14 11.70 -10.80
N HIS A 7 -14.03 10.73 -10.69
CA HIS A 7 -13.68 9.32 -10.59
C HIS A 7 -12.52 9.03 -11.54
N PHE A 8 -11.41 8.51 -11.02
CA PHE A 8 -10.45 7.81 -11.87
C PHE A 8 -11.11 6.52 -12.31
N PRO A 9 -11.63 6.39 -13.53
CA PRO A 9 -12.10 5.10 -13.99
C PRO A 9 -10.87 4.19 -14.08
N ALA A 10 -10.74 3.30 -13.11
CA ALA A 10 -9.62 2.38 -13.05
C ALA A 10 -10.07 0.96 -13.41
N CYS A 11 -9.21 0.27 -14.15
CA CYS A 11 -9.36 -1.14 -14.43
C CYS A 11 -8.79 -1.97 -13.26
N HIS A 12 -9.60 -2.83 -12.66
CA HIS A 12 -9.13 -3.78 -11.65
C HIS A 12 -8.26 -4.86 -12.30
N VAL A 13 -6.98 -4.94 -11.93
CA VAL A 13 -6.11 -6.03 -12.31
C VAL A 13 -6.37 -7.22 -11.41
N VAL A 14 -6.84 -8.33 -11.99
CA VAL A 14 -7.20 -9.55 -11.29
C VAL A 14 -6.10 -10.59 -11.47
N PHE A 15 -5.56 -11.06 -10.37
CA PHE A 15 -4.57 -12.13 -10.34
C PHE A 15 -5.27 -13.50 -10.28
N PRO A 16 -4.69 -14.54 -10.92
CA PRO A 16 -5.15 -15.90 -10.70
C PRO A 16 -5.06 -16.30 -9.21
N PRO A 17 -5.95 -17.17 -8.70
CA PRO A 17 -5.99 -17.55 -7.29
C PRO A 17 -4.66 -18.06 -6.73
N LYS A 18 -3.82 -18.70 -7.54
CA LYS A 18 -2.47 -19.16 -7.17
C LYS A 18 -1.50 -18.02 -6.79
N CYS A 19 -1.85 -16.76 -7.07
CA CYS A 19 -1.04 -15.59 -6.77
C CYS A 19 -1.44 -14.87 -5.48
N GLU A 20 -2.44 -15.35 -4.73
CA GLU A 20 -2.94 -14.67 -3.53
C GLU A 20 -1.96 -14.70 -2.32
N GLU A 21 -0.98 -15.57 -2.35
CA GLU A 21 -0.02 -15.76 -1.24
C GLU A 21 1.45 -15.57 -1.68
N ARG A 22 1.68 -14.65 -2.61
CA ARG A 22 3.03 -14.36 -3.09
C ARG A 22 3.75 -13.38 -2.15
N ARG A 23 5.07 -13.35 -2.25
CA ARG A 23 5.92 -12.40 -1.52
C ARG A 23 5.77 -10.98 -2.05
N ALA A 24 6.20 -9.98 -1.28
CA ALA A 24 6.11 -8.57 -1.66
C ALA A 24 6.80 -8.27 -3.01
N ALA A 25 7.93 -8.92 -3.28
CA ALA A 25 8.67 -8.76 -4.54
C ALA A 25 7.81 -9.05 -5.77
N PHE A 26 6.97 -10.09 -5.73
CA PHE A 26 6.05 -10.42 -6.83
C PHE A 26 5.07 -9.29 -7.13
N TYR A 27 4.42 -8.73 -6.11
CA TYR A 27 3.44 -7.66 -6.33
C TYR A 27 4.08 -6.35 -6.75
N LEU A 28 5.27 -6.06 -6.24
CA LEU A 28 6.06 -4.90 -6.68
C LEU A 28 6.53 -5.06 -8.13
N ALA A 29 6.90 -6.27 -8.55
CA ALA A 29 7.17 -6.59 -9.95
C ALA A 29 5.91 -6.49 -10.82
N ALA A 30 4.74 -6.87 -10.29
CA ALA A 30 3.47 -6.72 -10.99
C ALA A 30 3.12 -5.24 -11.24
N GLU A 31 3.44 -4.33 -10.31
CA GLU A 31 3.29 -2.88 -10.53
C GLU A 31 4.09 -2.42 -11.76
N GLU A 32 5.35 -2.86 -11.87
CA GLU A 32 6.22 -2.52 -12.99
C GLU A 32 5.72 -3.16 -14.28
N TYR A 33 5.37 -4.44 -14.24
CA TYR A 33 4.83 -5.14 -15.40
C TYR A 33 3.59 -4.45 -15.97
N VAL A 34 2.63 -4.09 -15.11
CA VAL A 34 1.42 -3.36 -15.52
C VAL A 34 1.76 -2.00 -16.09
N ALA A 35 2.74 -1.29 -15.49
CA ALA A 35 3.19 0.00 -15.99
C ALA A 35 3.87 -0.06 -17.36
N GLU A 36 4.60 -1.13 -17.65
CA GLU A 36 5.34 -1.31 -18.90
C GLU A 36 4.46 -1.88 -20.02
N THR A 37 3.52 -2.75 -19.67
CA THR A 37 2.73 -3.51 -20.65
C THR A 37 1.45 -2.79 -21.05
N PHE A 38 0.75 -2.17 -20.10
CA PHE A 38 -0.54 -1.53 -20.36
C PHE A 38 -0.39 -0.01 -20.41
N ASN A 39 -0.20 0.51 -21.61
CA ASN A 39 0.20 1.90 -21.85
C ASN A 39 -0.93 2.94 -21.66
N GLU A 40 -2.20 2.52 -21.65
CA GLU A 40 -3.36 3.42 -21.60
C GLU A 40 -4.24 3.14 -20.38
N GLY A 41 -4.87 4.21 -19.86
CA GLY A 41 -5.82 4.11 -18.75
C GLY A 41 -5.18 3.98 -17.37
N ASN A 42 -6.01 3.81 -16.37
CA ASN A 42 -5.60 3.61 -14.98
C ASN A 42 -5.86 2.16 -14.59
N TYR A 43 -4.94 1.58 -13.83
CA TYR A 43 -5.03 0.22 -13.31
C TYR A 43 -4.89 0.24 -11.80
N ILE A 44 -5.67 -0.58 -11.12
CA ILE A 44 -5.63 -0.71 -9.67
C ILE A 44 -5.72 -2.18 -9.28
N PHE A 45 -4.98 -2.56 -8.26
CA PHE A 45 -5.13 -3.85 -7.61
C PHE A 45 -4.81 -3.77 -6.12
N THR A 46 -5.27 -4.77 -5.40
CA THR A 46 -4.98 -4.92 -3.97
C THR A 46 -4.32 -6.25 -3.70
N TRP A 47 -3.47 -6.26 -2.69
CA TRP A 47 -2.73 -7.44 -2.29
C TRP A 47 -2.51 -7.48 -0.78
N GLN A 48 -2.18 -8.65 -0.27
CA GLN A 48 -1.93 -8.88 1.15
C GLN A 48 -0.66 -9.72 1.29
N LEU A 49 0.00 -9.61 2.45
CA LEU A 49 1.27 -10.26 2.72
C LEU A 49 1.18 -11.13 3.97
N SER A 50 1.94 -12.21 4.02
CA SER A 50 2.42 -12.74 5.29
C SER A 50 3.30 -11.67 5.96
N PRO A 51 3.57 -11.75 7.29
CA PRO A 51 4.34 -10.73 7.98
C PRO A 51 5.60 -10.35 7.22
N THR A 52 5.70 -9.09 6.80
CA THR A 52 6.78 -8.58 5.95
C THR A 52 7.09 -7.13 6.29
N CYS A 53 8.36 -6.79 6.38
CA CYS A 53 8.84 -5.41 6.38
C CYS A 53 9.25 -5.00 4.96
N VAL A 54 8.63 -3.95 4.43
CA VAL A 54 8.98 -3.38 3.12
C VAL A 54 9.63 -2.03 3.33
N PHE A 55 10.90 -1.90 2.95
CA PHE A 55 11.68 -0.68 3.13
C PHE A 55 12.00 0.02 1.81
N GLY A 56 12.05 1.35 1.85
CA GLY A 56 12.29 2.17 0.68
C GLY A 56 13.70 2.00 0.10
N ARG A 57 13.87 2.32 -1.18
CA ARG A 57 15.14 2.12 -1.92
C ARG A 57 16.37 2.74 -1.24
N ASN A 58 16.20 3.86 -0.54
CA ASN A 58 17.28 4.60 0.11
C ASN A 58 17.45 4.26 1.60
N GLN A 59 16.63 3.35 2.14
CA GLN A 59 16.69 3.00 3.55
C GLN A 59 17.82 1.99 3.81
N ILE A 60 18.46 2.14 4.95
CA ILE A 60 19.45 1.18 5.46
C ILE A 60 18.71 0.22 6.39
N PRO A 61 18.57 -1.08 6.07
CA PRO A 61 17.75 -2.00 6.84
C PRO A 61 18.07 -2.02 8.33
N HIS A 62 19.34 -2.14 8.69
CA HIS A 62 19.78 -2.20 10.10
C HIS A 62 19.51 -0.92 10.91
N SER A 63 19.25 0.22 10.25
CA SER A 63 18.88 1.47 10.92
C SER A 63 17.36 1.62 11.10
N GLU A 64 16.57 0.81 10.40
CA GLU A 64 15.12 0.92 10.38
C GLU A 64 14.44 -0.32 11.00
N LEU A 65 15.17 -1.44 11.10
CA LEU A 65 14.63 -2.76 11.45
C LEU A 65 15.49 -3.47 12.49
N ASP A 66 14.83 -4.15 13.43
CA ASP A 66 15.46 -5.21 14.21
C ASP A 66 15.48 -6.50 13.39
N ILE A 67 16.59 -6.74 12.70
CA ILE A 67 16.75 -7.90 11.82
C ILE A 67 16.68 -9.22 12.60
N ASN A 68 17.19 -9.25 13.85
CA ASN A 68 17.14 -10.43 14.69
C ASN A 68 15.69 -10.76 15.07
N PHE A 69 14.94 -9.75 15.49
CA PHE A 69 13.51 -9.93 15.77
C PHE A 69 12.75 -10.38 14.53
N CYS A 70 13.01 -9.80 13.36
CA CYS A 70 12.37 -10.23 12.11
C CYS A 70 12.64 -11.72 11.83
N ASN A 71 13.90 -12.15 11.90
CA ASN A 71 14.26 -13.54 11.66
C ASN A 71 13.60 -14.51 12.65
N GLN A 72 13.58 -14.17 13.94
CA GLN A 72 12.99 -15.01 15.01
C GLN A 72 11.46 -15.13 14.88
N ASN A 73 10.79 -14.13 14.29
CA ASN A 73 9.34 -14.07 14.17
C ASN A 73 8.82 -14.38 12.75
N GLY A 74 9.70 -14.85 11.85
CA GLY A 74 9.33 -15.22 10.49
C GLY A 74 8.81 -14.01 9.67
N ILE A 75 9.35 -12.82 9.94
CA ILE A 75 9.01 -11.59 9.23
C ILE A 75 9.93 -11.46 8.02
N ASP A 76 9.34 -11.46 6.84
CA ASP A 76 10.07 -11.33 5.58
C ASP A 76 10.57 -9.89 5.36
N LEU A 77 11.64 -9.74 4.60
CA LEU A 77 12.25 -8.45 4.29
C LEU A 77 12.26 -8.21 2.78
N CYS A 78 11.77 -7.06 2.34
CA CYS A 78 11.75 -6.71 0.93
C CYS A 78 12.12 -5.25 0.72
N ARG A 79 13.03 -4.97 -0.21
CA ARG A 79 13.33 -3.61 -0.65
C ARG A 79 12.45 -3.24 -1.83
N ARG A 80 11.70 -2.14 -1.72
CA ARG A 80 10.95 -1.59 -2.86
C ARG A 80 11.80 -0.55 -3.62
N LYS A 81 11.50 -0.37 -4.91
CA LYS A 81 12.16 0.63 -5.78
C LYS A 81 11.65 2.06 -5.55
N SER A 82 10.49 2.22 -4.92
CA SER A 82 9.99 3.53 -4.49
C SER A 82 10.74 4.08 -3.28
N GLY A 83 10.61 5.38 -3.04
CA GLY A 83 11.14 6.06 -1.85
C GLY A 83 10.28 5.84 -0.60
N GLY A 84 10.50 6.68 0.40
CA GLY A 84 9.78 6.65 1.68
C GLY A 84 10.47 5.78 2.74
N GLY A 85 9.82 5.69 3.92
CA GLY A 85 10.31 4.92 5.07
C GLY A 85 10.00 3.43 5.01
N THR A 86 10.27 2.74 6.10
CA THR A 86 9.97 1.32 6.25
C THR A 86 8.54 1.14 6.76
N ILE A 87 7.84 0.14 6.24
CA ILE A 87 6.52 -0.28 6.70
C ILE A 87 6.55 -1.74 7.13
N PHE A 88 5.65 -2.10 8.03
CA PHE A 88 5.29 -3.48 8.33
C PHE A 88 3.92 -3.76 7.72
N ALA A 89 3.76 -4.92 7.13
CA ALA A 89 2.49 -5.42 6.61
C ALA A 89 2.29 -6.88 6.99
N ASP A 90 1.04 -7.26 7.19
CA ASP A 90 0.61 -8.64 7.43
C ASP A 90 -0.72 -8.91 6.69
N ARG A 91 -1.33 -10.07 6.93
CA ARG A 91 -2.60 -10.46 6.28
C ARG A 91 -3.80 -9.59 6.67
N ASN A 92 -3.68 -8.79 7.72
CA ASN A 92 -4.70 -7.84 8.14
C ASN A 92 -4.45 -6.42 7.60
N ASN A 93 -3.49 -6.26 6.72
CA ASN A 93 -3.28 -5.02 5.98
C ASN A 93 -3.69 -5.21 4.52
N ILE A 94 -4.20 -4.14 3.92
CA ILE A 94 -4.47 -4.12 2.49
C ILE A 94 -3.41 -3.25 1.83
N MET A 95 -2.59 -3.85 1.00
CA MET A 95 -1.75 -3.13 0.06
C MET A 95 -2.59 -2.74 -1.14
N ILE A 96 -2.47 -1.50 -1.59
CA ILE A 96 -3.21 -1.00 -2.74
C ILE A 96 -2.25 -0.31 -3.70
N SER A 97 -2.32 -0.67 -4.98
CA SER A 97 -1.45 -0.15 -6.03
C SER A 97 -2.30 0.48 -7.13
N LEU A 98 -2.02 1.73 -7.46
CA LEU A 98 -2.62 2.46 -8.57
C LEU A 98 -1.53 2.82 -9.59
N ILE A 99 -1.75 2.44 -10.84
CA ILE A 99 -0.88 2.75 -11.98
C ILE A 99 -1.62 3.66 -12.93
N THR A 100 -1.05 4.83 -13.23
CA THR A 100 -1.66 5.85 -14.09
C THR A 100 -0.71 6.32 -15.19
N PRO A 101 -1.18 6.95 -16.28
CA PRO A 101 -0.32 7.74 -17.13
C PRO A 101 0.48 8.78 -16.32
N ALA A 102 1.65 9.17 -16.83
CA ALA A 102 2.46 10.20 -16.20
C ALA A 102 1.67 11.53 -16.06
N CYS A 103 1.63 12.06 -14.87
CA CYS A 103 0.96 13.32 -14.54
C CYS A 103 1.68 13.98 -13.35
N ASP A 104 1.21 15.16 -12.94
CA ASP A 104 1.73 15.82 -11.75
C ASP A 104 1.55 14.96 -10.49
N VAL A 105 2.64 14.76 -9.76
CA VAL A 105 2.69 13.86 -8.60
C VAL A 105 1.86 14.38 -7.42
N GLU A 106 1.83 15.70 -7.20
CA GLU A 106 1.08 16.28 -6.07
C GLU A 106 -0.42 16.13 -6.29
N SER A 107 -0.88 16.42 -7.50
CA SER A 107 -2.28 16.23 -7.91
C SER A 107 -2.67 14.76 -7.82
N LEU A 108 -1.82 13.86 -8.32
CA LEU A 108 -2.08 12.41 -8.27
C LEU A 108 -2.21 11.91 -6.82
N PHE A 109 -1.32 12.30 -5.92
CA PHE A 109 -1.42 11.91 -4.51
C PHE A 109 -2.70 12.43 -3.86
N ALA A 110 -3.06 13.70 -4.10
CA ALA A 110 -4.26 14.29 -3.54
C ALA A 110 -5.53 13.56 -4.03
N GLU A 111 -5.61 13.29 -5.33
CA GLU A 111 -6.74 12.60 -5.93
C GLU A 111 -6.84 11.14 -5.46
N TYR A 112 -5.72 10.42 -5.45
CA TYR A 112 -5.67 9.04 -4.96
C TYR A 112 -6.06 8.95 -3.48
N ALA A 113 -5.46 9.77 -2.63
CA ALA A 113 -5.74 9.74 -1.20
C ALA A 113 -7.20 10.10 -0.90
N GLU A 114 -7.77 11.10 -1.60
CA GLU A 114 -9.17 11.47 -1.44
C GLU A 114 -10.11 10.37 -1.97
N MET A 115 -9.78 9.75 -3.09
CA MET A 115 -10.55 8.62 -3.65
C MET A 115 -10.65 7.48 -2.64
N VAL A 116 -9.53 7.04 -2.05
CA VAL A 116 -9.48 5.97 -1.06
C VAL A 116 -10.17 6.41 0.24
N SER A 117 -9.89 7.60 0.74
CA SER A 117 -10.51 8.13 1.96
C SER A 117 -12.03 8.30 1.82
N SER A 118 -12.51 8.78 0.67
CA SER A 118 -13.94 8.87 0.38
C SER A 118 -14.60 7.49 0.36
N GLY A 119 -13.94 6.49 -0.21
CA GLY A 119 -14.39 5.10 -0.17
C GLY A 119 -14.52 4.59 1.27
N LEU A 120 -13.52 4.82 2.10
CA LEU A 120 -13.53 4.42 3.51
C LEU A 120 -14.64 5.11 4.31
N ARG A 121 -14.87 6.42 4.09
CA ARG A 121 -15.99 7.16 4.72
C ARG A 121 -17.35 6.59 4.35
N LYS A 122 -17.57 6.24 3.08
CA LYS A 122 -18.81 5.60 2.63
C LYS A 122 -19.03 4.23 3.29
N LEU A 123 -17.95 3.56 3.68
CA LEU A 123 -18.02 2.27 4.40
C LEU A 123 -18.17 2.44 5.92
N GLY A 124 -18.02 3.65 6.47
CA GLY A 124 -18.23 3.95 7.87
C GLY A 124 -16.98 4.34 8.68
N ALA A 125 -15.79 4.35 8.06
CA ALA A 125 -14.57 4.79 8.74
C ALA A 125 -14.39 6.31 8.62
N PRO A 126 -14.23 7.06 9.71
CA PRO A 126 -14.12 8.52 9.72
C PRO A 126 -12.71 8.97 9.31
N THR A 127 -12.42 8.91 8.03
CA THR A 127 -11.09 9.19 7.49
C THR A 127 -11.00 10.54 6.78
N MET A 128 -9.79 11.12 6.81
CA MET A 128 -9.44 12.32 6.06
C MET A 128 -8.03 12.23 5.50
N VAL A 129 -7.76 12.99 4.46
CA VAL A 129 -6.40 13.12 3.90
C VAL A 129 -5.59 14.08 4.78
N SER A 130 -4.36 13.72 5.10
CA SER A 130 -3.44 14.54 5.90
C SER A 130 -2.08 14.65 5.26
N GLY A 131 -1.53 15.87 5.26
CA GLY A 131 -0.25 16.14 4.66
C GLY A 131 -0.23 15.77 3.17
N ARG A 132 0.89 15.24 2.73
CA ARG A 132 1.11 14.94 1.31
C ARG A 132 0.55 13.58 0.87
N ASN A 133 0.59 12.58 1.76
CA ASN A 133 0.43 11.18 1.34
C ASN A 133 -0.18 10.25 2.42
N ASP A 134 -0.73 10.78 3.47
CA ASP A 134 -1.30 9.98 4.55
C ASP A 134 -2.83 10.07 4.56
N ILE A 135 -3.48 8.96 4.91
CA ILE A 135 -4.89 8.93 5.29
C ILE A 135 -4.93 8.66 6.79
N ILE A 136 -5.63 9.54 7.50
CA ILE A 136 -5.75 9.49 8.96
C ILE A 136 -7.21 9.38 9.37
N LEU A 137 -7.44 8.96 10.60
CA LEU A 137 -8.73 9.09 11.29
C LEU A 137 -8.93 10.53 11.79
N GLU A 138 -10.14 10.89 12.18
CA GLU A 138 -10.44 12.21 12.74
C GLU A 138 -9.66 12.52 14.02
N ASP A 139 -9.23 11.50 14.78
CA ASP A 139 -8.37 11.63 15.96
C ASP A 139 -6.87 11.80 15.64
N GLY A 140 -6.51 11.86 14.36
CA GLY A 140 -5.15 12.05 13.88
C GLY A 140 -4.32 10.77 13.72
N ARG A 141 -4.84 9.60 14.09
CA ARG A 141 -4.13 8.32 13.91
C ARG A 141 -4.11 7.92 12.44
N LYS A 142 -2.95 7.52 11.97
CA LYS A 142 -2.73 7.12 10.56
C LYS A 142 -3.29 5.73 10.31
N VAL A 143 -4.09 5.59 9.25
CA VAL A 143 -4.63 4.30 8.78
C VAL A 143 -4.10 3.89 7.40
N CYS A 144 -3.53 4.82 6.63
CA CYS A 144 -2.88 4.46 5.37
C CYS A 144 -1.70 5.39 5.10
N GLY A 145 -0.58 4.83 4.69
CA GLY A 145 0.58 5.54 4.20
C GLY A 145 0.91 5.15 2.79
N ASN A 146 1.23 6.14 1.96
CA ASN A 146 1.45 5.94 0.53
C ASN A 146 2.84 6.34 0.10
N ALA A 147 3.35 5.70 -0.94
CA ALA A 147 4.60 6.03 -1.60
C ALA A 147 4.38 6.09 -3.11
N PHE A 148 5.32 6.74 -3.78
CA PHE A 148 5.27 7.01 -5.21
C PHE A 148 6.51 6.46 -5.90
N TYR A 149 6.29 5.99 -7.11
CA TYR A 149 7.34 5.51 -7.99
C TYR A 149 7.01 5.89 -9.44
N HIS A 150 8.00 6.36 -10.18
CA HIS A 150 7.86 6.65 -11.60
C HIS A 150 8.59 5.58 -12.40
N GLN A 151 7.89 4.90 -13.28
CA GLN A 151 8.40 3.85 -14.14
C GLN A 151 8.00 4.11 -15.58
N ALA A 152 8.97 4.19 -16.48
CA ALA A 152 8.75 4.56 -17.88
C ALA A 152 7.92 5.86 -18.00
N ASN A 153 6.79 5.82 -18.68
CA ASN A 153 5.86 6.95 -18.83
C ASN A 153 4.63 6.82 -17.92
N ARG A 154 4.76 6.11 -16.80
CA ARG A 154 3.67 5.82 -15.87
C ARG A 154 4.04 6.24 -14.47
N ASN A 155 3.02 6.55 -13.69
CA ASN A 155 3.13 6.78 -12.26
C ASN A 155 2.57 5.56 -11.50
N ILE A 156 3.26 5.12 -10.48
CA ILE A 156 2.82 4.08 -9.57
C ILE A 156 2.67 4.73 -8.19
N VAL A 157 1.47 4.67 -7.63
CA VAL A 157 1.20 5.02 -6.23
C VAL A 157 0.82 3.74 -5.51
N HIS A 158 1.49 3.43 -4.42
CA HIS A 158 1.12 2.31 -3.58
C HIS A 158 1.00 2.72 -2.12
N GLY A 159 0.04 2.11 -1.45
CA GLY A 159 -0.27 2.38 -0.05
C GLY A 159 -0.40 1.12 0.77
N THR A 160 -0.17 1.27 2.08
CA THR A 160 -0.42 0.24 3.07
C THR A 160 -1.53 0.71 3.98
N MET A 161 -2.68 0.03 3.93
CA MET A 161 -3.87 0.33 4.71
C MET A 161 -3.94 -0.61 5.92
N LEU A 162 -4.04 -0.04 7.11
CA LEU A 162 -4.06 -0.75 8.38
C LEU A 162 -5.50 -1.12 8.75
N TYR A 163 -5.88 -2.38 8.57
CA TYR A 163 -7.18 -2.85 9.01
C TYR A 163 -7.15 -3.36 10.45
N GLY A 164 -6.24 -4.28 10.77
CA GLY A 164 -6.12 -4.92 12.08
C GLY A 164 -4.75 -5.57 12.24
N THR A 165 -3.70 -4.79 12.00
CA THR A 165 -2.31 -5.25 11.97
C THR A 165 -1.85 -5.84 13.29
N ASP A 166 -0.90 -6.77 13.29
CA ASP A 166 -0.21 -7.23 14.49
C ASP A 166 0.75 -6.14 14.99
N VAL A 167 0.22 -5.28 15.87
CA VAL A 167 0.94 -4.10 16.37
C VAL A 167 2.19 -4.50 17.17
N GLU A 168 2.17 -5.64 17.85
CA GLU A 168 3.32 -6.12 18.64
C GLU A 168 4.46 -6.53 17.70
N LYS A 169 4.17 -7.30 16.66
CA LYS A 169 5.17 -7.64 15.64
C LYS A 169 5.67 -6.40 14.90
N MET A 170 4.78 -5.47 14.57
CA MET A 170 5.18 -4.21 13.93
C MET A 170 6.14 -3.40 14.80
N ILE A 171 5.85 -3.25 16.11
CA ILE A 171 6.73 -2.51 17.03
C ILE A 171 8.06 -3.23 17.23
N GLY A 172 8.04 -4.57 17.34
CA GLY A 172 9.27 -5.35 17.49
C GLY A 172 10.16 -5.32 16.25
N ALA A 173 9.55 -5.28 15.07
CA ALA A 173 10.31 -5.25 13.81
C ALA A 173 10.84 -3.86 13.45
N LEU A 174 10.09 -2.80 13.73
CA LEU A 174 10.48 -1.43 13.39
C LEU A 174 11.27 -0.78 14.51
N THR A 175 12.48 -0.33 14.21
CA THR A 175 13.34 0.45 15.12
C THR A 175 13.45 1.89 14.62
N PRO A 176 12.41 2.71 14.74
CA PRO A 176 12.46 4.08 14.26
C PRO A 176 13.44 4.88 15.10
N ASP A 177 14.25 5.71 14.46
CA ASP A 177 15.12 6.67 15.11
C ASP A 177 14.31 7.54 16.09
N LYS A 178 14.75 7.62 17.35
CA LYS A 178 14.09 8.44 18.39
C LYS A 178 13.93 9.90 17.95
N ALA A 179 14.95 10.47 17.30
CA ALA A 179 14.89 11.83 16.76
C ALA A 179 13.76 12.00 15.72
N LYS A 180 13.49 10.96 14.93
CA LYS A 180 12.41 10.95 13.95
C LYS A 180 11.01 10.86 14.59
N LEU A 181 10.88 10.21 15.74
CA LEU A 181 9.64 10.20 16.53
C LEU A 181 9.43 11.56 17.22
N GLU A 182 10.45 12.12 17.85
CA GLU A 182 10.42 13.40 18.53
C GLU A 182 10.11 14.56 17.58
N SER A 183 10.71 14.57 16.36
CA SER A 183 10.44 15.60 15.34
C SER A 183 8.98 15.63 14.87
N LYS A 184 8.24 14.55 15.10
CA LYS A 184 6.81 14.41 14.77
C LYS A 184 5.90 14.55 16.00
N GLY A 185 6.46 14.89 17.17
CA GLY A 185 5.70 15.08 18.41
C GLY A 185 5.04 13.81 18.95
N VAL A 186 5.59 12.63 18.65
CA VAL A 186 4.98 11.34 19.02
C VAL A 186 5.85 10.52 19.94
N VAL A 187 5.22 9.94 20.95
CA VAL A 187 5.88 9.13 21.99
C VAL A 187 6.20 7.71 21.52
N SER A 188 5.39 7.14 20.59
CA SER A 188 5.57 5.77 20.11
C SER A 188 4.93 5.53 18.74
N VAL A 189 5.34 4.46 18.06
CA VAL A 189 4.71 3.99 16.81
C VAL A 189 3.22 3.69 17.07
N LYS A 190 2.89 3.03 18.18
CA LYS A 190 1.53 2.66 18.55
C LYS A 190 0.57 3.83 18.64
N SER A 191 1.02 4.99 19.18
CA SER A 191 0.16 6.17 19.33
C SER A 191 -0.13 6.89 18.01
N ARG A 192 0.56 6.52 16.92
CA ARG A 192 0.43 7.15 15.60
C ARG A 192 -0.49 6.42 14.65
N ILE A 193 -0.76 5.16 14.91
CA ILE A 193 -1.53 4.30 14.00
C ILE A 193 -2.94 4.09 14.51
N GLY A 194 -3.90 4.07 13.58
CA GLY A 194 -5.26 3.63 13.79
C GLY A 194 -5.54 2.36 13.02
N GLU A 195 -6.52 1.61 13.43
CA GLU A 195 -6.93 0.39 12.76
C GLU A 195 -8.37 0.52 12.30
N LEU A 196 -8.60 0.25 11.02
CA LEU A 196 -9.94 0.38 10.41
C LEU A 196 -10.95 -0.59 11.01
N LYS A 197 -10.51 -1.72 11.57
CA LYS A 197 -11.40 -2.67 12.27
C LYS A 197 -12.15 -2.07 13.47
N GLU A 198 -11.65 -0.95 14.04
CA GLU A 198 -12.33 -0.25 15.13
C GLU A 198 -13.66 0.39 14.67
N TYR A 199 -13.80 0.65 13.37
CA TYR A 199 -14.91 1.40 12.78
C TYR A 199 -15.77 0.58 11.81
N LEU A 200 -15.22 -0.52 11.29
CA LEU A 200 -15.87 -1.30 10.24
C LEU A 200 -16.43 -2.61 10.79
N PRO A 201 -17.73 -2.91 10.59
CA PRO A 201 -18.37 -4.10 11.14
C PRO A 201 -18.14 -5.39 10.31
N PHE A 202 -17.17 -5.41 9.41
CA PHE A 202 -16.86 -6.52 8.52
C PHE A 202 -15.35 -6.75 8.45
N ASP A 203 -14.93 -7.91 8.00
CA ASP A 203 -13.52 -8.32 7.95
C ASP A 203 -12.71 -7.63 6.83
N VAL A 204 -11.40 -7.86 6.84
CA VAL A 204 -10.44 -7.30 5.89
C VAL A 204 -10.73 -7.73 4.45
N THR A 205 -11.20 -8.95 4.23
CA THR A 205 -11.54 -9.49 2.90
C THR A 205 -12.75 -8.75 2.33
N THR A 206 -13.76 -8.54 3.15
CA THR A 206 -14.96 -7.76 2.78
C THR A 206 -14.59 -6.31 2.49
N LEU A 207 -13.71 -5.69 3.31
CA LEU A 207 -13.21 -4.34 3.04
C LEU A 207 -12.52 -4.25 1.69
N ARG A 208 -11.59 -5.16 1.42
CA ARG A 208 -10.85 -5.26 0.15
C ARG A 208 -11.81 -5.33 -1.04
N SER A 209 -12.77 -6.25 -0.99
CA SER A 209 -13.75 -6.44 -2.05
C SER A 209 -14.60 -5.18 -2.29
N ARG A 210 -15.14 -4.58 -1.22
CA ARG A 210 -15.96 -3.38 -1.33
C ARG A 210 -15.20 -2.18 -1.87
N LEU A 211 -13.96 -1.98 -1.43
CA LEU A 211 -13.11 -0.90 -1.94
C LEU A 211 -12.87 -1.06 -3.44
N ILE A 212 -12.46 -2.24 -3.90
CA ILE A 212 -12.22 -2.47 -5.33
C ILE A 212 -13.50 -2.22 -6.14
N THR A 213 -14.65 -2.74 -5.70
CA THR A 213 -15.93 -2.50 -6.38
C THR A 213 -16.28 -1.01 -6.48
N MET A 214 -15.88 -0.19 -5.50
CA MET A 214 -16.16 1.25 -5.51
C MET A 214 -15.16 2.05 -6.34
N LEU A 215 -13.95 1.53 -6.53
CA LEU A 215 -12.84 2.21 -7.19
C LEU A 215 -12.67 1.81 -8.67
N THR A 216 -13.40 0.81 -9.14
CA THR A 216 -13.23 0.25 -10.48
C THR A 216 -14.56 0.08 -11.20
N ASP A 217 -14.52 0.20 -12.52
CA ASP A 217 -15.67 0.01 -13.41
C ASP A 217 -15.55 -1.18 -14.36
N LYS A 218 -14.34 -1.73 -14.48
CA LYS A 218 -14.00 -2.88 -15.30
C LYS A 218 -12.86 -3.68 -14.68
N SER A 219 -12.60 -4.88 -15.20
CA SER A 219 -11.51 -5.74 -14.77
C SER A 219 -10.70 -6.27 -15.94
N LEU A 220 -9.44 -6.58 -15.67
CA LEU A 220 -8.48 -7.23 -16.55
C LEU A 220 -7.90 -8.44 -15.79
N GLU A 221 -8.14 -9.64 -16.30
CA GLU A 221 -7.52 -10.85 -15.76
C GLU A 221 -6.13 -11.05 -16.37
N LEU A 222 -5.13 -11.26 -15.52
CA LEU A 222 -3.78 -11.58 -15.97
C LEU A 222 -3.71 -13.03 -16.45
N SER A 223 -3.12 -13.23 -17.63
CA SER A 223 -2.86 -14.54 -18.20
C SER A 223 -1.69 -15.26 -17.52
N GLU A 224 -1.51 -16.53 -17.80
CA GLU A 224 -0.34 -17.30 -17.34
C GLU A 224 0.99 -16.73 -17.89
N GLU A 225 0.97 -16.14 -19.08
CA GLU A 225 2.13 -15.49 -19.69
C GLU A 225 2.48 -14.18 -18.98
N ASP A 226 1.47 -13.39 -18.61
CA ASP A 226 1.66 -12.20 -17.78
C ASP A 226 2.30 -12.58 -16.43
N ILE A 227 1.80 -13.63 -15.77
CA ILE A 227 2.33 -14.09 -14.50
C ILE A 227 3.79 -14.53 -14.63
N LYS A 228 4.14 -15.25 -15.70
CA LYS A 228 5.52 -15.64 -15.95
C LYS A 228 6.45 -14.43 -16.14
N SER A 229 6.01 -13.43 -16.88
CA SER A 229 6.76 -12.18 -17.06
C SER A 229 6.94 -11.43 -15.74
N ILE A 230 5.92 -11.40 -14.87
CA ILE A 230 6.02 -10.84 -13.53
C ILE A 230 7.03 -11.63 -12.68
N GLU A 231 7.04 -12.96 -12.75
CA GLU A 231 8.01 -13.82 -12.04
C GLU A 231 9.46 -13.59 -12.52
N GLU A 232 9.66 -13.29 -13.78
CA GLU A 232 10.97 -12.90 -14.31
C GLU A 232 11.42 -11.53 -13.74
N LEU A 233 10.51 -10.54 -13.69
CA LEU A 233 10.78 -9.23 -13.09
C LEU A 233 11.00 -9.33 -11.56
N GLU A 234 10.30 -10.23 -10.88
CA GLU A 234 10.43 -10.48 -9.44
C GLU A 234 11.89 -10.74 -9.04
N GLN A 235 12.68 -11.41 -9.90
CA GLN A 235 14.09 -11.71 -9.66
C GLN A 235 14.95 -10.45 -9.49
N THR A 236 14.50 -9.29 -9.95
CA THR A 236 15.22 -8.02 -9.79
C THR A 236 15.10 -7.41 -8.39
N TYR A 237 14.33 -8.02 -7.50
CA TYR A 237 14.11 -7.59 -6.13
C TYR A 237 14.94 -8.39 -5.09
N TYR A 238 15.72 -9.38 -5.53
CA TYR A 238 16.56 -10.24 -4.67
C TYR A 238 18.06 -9.93 -4.79
#